data_b6787a77a3f1d20584c17ea5a52a80ea
#
_entry.id   b6787a77a3f1d20584c17ea5a52a80ea
#
_cell.length_a   1.000
_cell.length_b   1.000
_cell.length_c   1.000
_cell.angle_alpha   90.00
_cell.angle_beta   90.00
_cell.angle_gamma   90.00
#
_symmetry.space_group_name_H-M   'P 1'
#
loop_
_entity.id
_entity.type
_entity.pdbx_description
1 polymer ?
#
loop_
_entity_poly.entity_id
_entity_poly.type
_entity_poly.pdbx_seq_one_letter_code
_entity_poly.pdbx_strand_id
1 'polypeptide(L)'
;MSISASVSDKSRSPLRLLEKPLASGMSREVYALPDTNMLVKVQTKIPPRRYFQNIRLLYLVRRFYKAIVPLRRELREYERVAHEGPRTARHLQHFAGVVSTDRGTGILVKAVRRRNGALAMTLQDAIESGQYSQQTDKALSEFLDWLIKSDIVAVDVHLKNIVVDEKNGALVLIDGIGDKTFLPVRSWFSWLNRSYKKRLAQSIYAEVAHRFMKSALSNRTVLLLFVFAGTILGIDISDGQLIDG
;
A
#
# COMPACT_ATOMS: atom_id res chain seq x y z
N MET A 1 17.39 -0.46 -24.65
CA MET A 1 18.41 -0.33 -23.58
C MET A 1 18.13 -1.41 -22.55
N SER A 2 18.96 -2.43 -22.54
CA SER A 2 18.82 -3.62 -21.72
C SER A 2 19.21 -3.26 -20.28
N ILE A 3 18.26 -3.27 -19.35
CA ILE A 3 18.57 -3.17 -17.92
C ILE A 3 18.92 -4.58 -17.49
N SER A 4 20.20 -4.93 -17.65
CA SER A 4 20.75 -6.10 -16.98
C SER A 4 20.78 -5.79 -15.49
N ALA A 5 19.82 -6.33 -14.75
CA ALA A 5 19.89 -6.40 -13.31
C ALA A 5 21.14 -7.22 -12.97
N SER A 6 22.24 -6.56 -12.66
CA SER A 6 23.44 -7.19 -12.13
C SER A 6 23.11 -7.75 -10.72
N VAL A 7 22.64 -8.98 -10.72
CA VAL A 7 22.65 -9.82 -9.54
C VAL A 7 24.09 -10.26 -9.35
N SER A 8 24.66 -9.82 -8.26
CA SER A 8 25.88 -10.24 -7.56
C SER A 8 26.97 -9.18 -7.52
N ASP A 9 26.90 -8.39 -6.48
CA ASP A 9 28.14 -8.06 -5.77
C ASP A 9 28.10 -8.77 -4.40
N LYS A 10 28.71 -9.95 -4.34
CA LYS A 10 28.88 -10.77 -3.13
C LYS A 10 29.84 -10.15 -2.10
N SER A 11 30.36 -8.96 -2.35
CA SER A 11 31.40 -8.31 -1.53
C SER A 11 30.90 -7.20 -0.61
N ARG A 12 29.62 -6.82 -0.69
CA ARG A 12 29.04 -5.83 0.23
C ARG A 12 28.48 -6.50 1.48
N SER A 13 28.94 -6.04 2.66
CA SER A 13 28.35 -6.41 3.94
C SER A 13 26.84 -6.16 3.93
N PRO A 14 26.03 -7.03 4.59
CA PRO A 14 24.59 -6.84 4.66
C PRO A 14 24.23 -5.45 5.19
N LEU A 15 23.27 -4.80 4.56
CA LEU A 15 22.77 -3.52 4.99
C LEU A 15 22.17 -3.64 6.40
N ARG A 16 22.70 -2.85 7.35
CA ARG A 16 22.19 -2.82 8.72
C ARG A 16 20.94 -1.94 8.78
N LEU A 17 19.82 -2.52 9.17
CA LEU A 17 18.55 -1.82 9.29
C LEU A 17 18.43 -1.12 10.64
N LEU A 18 17.57 -0.08 10.72
CA LEU A 18 17.25 0.56 11.98
C LEU A 18 16.57 -0.43 12.93
N GLU A 19 16.70 -0.22 14.23
CA GLU A 19 16.13 -1.12 15.24
C GLU A 19 14.58 -1.19 15.16
N LYS A 20 13.92 -0.05 14.92
CA LYS A 20 12.46 0.02 14.79
C LYS A 20 12.03 0.13 13.34
N PRO A 21 11.10 -0.74 12.90
CA PRO A 21 10.47 -0.58 11.60
C PRO A 21 9.53 0.65 11.61
N LEU A 22 9.37 1.31 10.46
CA LEU A 22 8.35 2.35 10.23
C LEU A 22 6.94 1.76 10.27
N ALA A 23 6.78 0.54 9.78
CA ALA A 23 5.54 -0.20 9.78
C ALA A 23 5.83 -1.69 9.91
N SER A 24 4.97 -2.39 10.66
CA SER A 24 5.03 -3.83 10.82
C SER A 24 3.66 -4.44 10.48
N GLY A 25 3.66 -5.33 9.49
CA GLY A 25 2.50 -6.09 9.07
C GLY A 25 2.63 -7.57 9.44
N MET A 26 1.62 -8.38 9.12
CA MET A 26 1.63 -9.83 9.40
C MET A 26 2.78 -10.58 8.72
N SER A 27 3.28 -10.11 7.59
CA SER A 27 4.27 -10.82 6.78
C SER A 27 5.51 -10.00 6.46
N ARG A 28 5.50 -8.70 6.73
CA ARG A 28 6.57 -7.77 6.35
C ARG A 28 6.78 -6.67 7.36
N GLU A 29 8.01 -6.22 7.44
CA GLU A 29 8.43 -5.02 8.13
C GLU A 29 9.01 -4.05 7.11
N VAL A 30 8.75 -2.75 7.29
CA VAL A 30 9.21 -1.67 6.43
C VAL A 30 10.16 -0.78 7.22
N TYR A 31 11.35 -0.57 6.69
CA TYR A 31 12.39 0.25 7.29
C TYR A 31 12.72 1.44 6.40
N ALA A 32 12.94 2.61 6.99
CA ALA A 32 13.53 3.74 6.28
C ALA A 32 15.04 3.55 6.16
N LEU A 33 15.61 3.95 5.04
CA LEU A 33 17.03 4.15 4.92
C LEU A 33 17.36 5.60 5.26
N PRO A 34 18.22 5.85 6.28
CA PRO A 34 18.66 7.19 6.64
C PRO A 34 19.22 7.94 5.41
N ASP A 35 19.00 9.24 5.37
CA ASP A 35 19.51 10.17 4.35
C ASP A 35 19.13 9.83 2.91
N THR A 36 18.14 8.97 2.73
CA THR A 36 17.63 8.57 1.42
C THR A 36 16.11 8.69 1.33
N ASN A 37 15.58 8.71 0.10
CA ASN A 37 14.14 8.59 -0.14
C ASN A 37 13.73 7.12 -0.41
N MET A 38 14.39 6.19 0.26
CA MET A 38 14.20 4.76 0.04
C MET A 38 13.65 4.07 1.28
N LEU A 39 12.86 3.03 1.03
CA LEU A 39 12.37 2.10 2.04
C LEU A 39 12.84 0.69 1.71
N VAL A 40 13.10 -0.09 2.74
CA VAL A 40 13.40 -1.52 2.61
C VAL A 40 12.27 -2.31 3.23
N LYS A 41 11.65 -3.17 2.42
CA LYS A 41 10.62 -4.11 2.86
C LYS A 41 11.27 -5.47 3.08
N VAL A 42 11.30 -5.94 4.32
CA VAL A 42 11.86 -7.23 4.71
C VAL A 42 10.75 -8.17 5.13
N GLN A 43 10.84 -9.42 4.76
CA GLN A 43 9.86 -10.41 5.17
C GLN A 43 10.05 -10.77 6.65
N THR A 44 8.98 -10.65 7.44
CA THR A 44 8.99 -11.04 8.85
C THR A 44 9.23 -12.55 8.97
N LYS A 45 10.12 -12.97 9.88
CA LYS A 45 10.31 -14.38 10.19
C LYS A 45 8.98 -14.95 10.72
N ILE A 46 8.39 -15.88 9.99
CA ILE A 46 7.12 -16.50 10.39
C ILE A 46 7.41 -17.42 11.57
N PRO A 47 6.85 -17.16 12.77
CA PRO A 47 7.05 -18.04 13.91
C PRO A 47 6.52 -19.44 13.58
N PRO A 48 7.17 -20.51 14.08
CA PRO A 48 6.69 -21.87 13.90
C PRO A 48 5.32 -22.02 14.59
N ARG A 49 4.26 -22.26 13.81
CA ARG A 49 2.97 -22.62 14.40
C ARG A 49 3.08 -24.00 15.05
N ARG A 50 2.77 -24.13 16.34
CA ARG A 50 2.81 -25.37 17.13
C ARG A 50 2.05 -26.56 16.51
N TYR A 51 1.11 -26.32 15.61
CA TYR A 51 0.26 -27.35 14.99
C TYR A 51 0.94 -28.25 13.94
N PHE A 52 2.18 -27.95 13.49
CA PHE A 52 2.85 -28.70 12.41
C PHE A 52 4.13 -29.43 12.86
N GLN A 53 4.29 -29.65 14.16
CA GLN A 53 5.51 -30.31 14.70
C GLN A 53 5.67 -31.75 14.21
N ASN A 54 4.58 -32.42 13.83
CA ASN A 54 4.61 -33.86 13.48
C ASN A 54 4.97 -34.15 12.00
N ILE A 55 5.05 -33.13 11.13
CA ILE A 55 5.39 -33.32 9.71
C ILE A 55 6.50 -32.33 9.34
N ARG A 56 7.74 -32.65 9.73
CA ARG A 56 8.93 -31.82 9.49
C ARG A 56 9.09 -31.40 8.01
N LEU A 57 8.83 -32.31 7.07
CA LEU A 57 8.96 -32.05 5.64
C LEU A 57 7.92 -31.02 5.17
N LEU A 58 6.65 -31.15 5.56
CA LEU A 58 5.60 -30.21 5.18
C LEU A 58 5.84 -28.82 5.76
N TYR A 59 6.37 -28.75 6.98
CA TYR A 59 6.79 -27.50 7.61
C TYR A 59 7.92 -26.82 6.84
N LEU A 60 8.96 -27.56 6.43
CA LEU A 60 10.08 -27.04 5.67
C LEU A 60 9.64 -26.53 4.28
N VAL A 61 8.83 -27.32 3.57
CA VAL A 61 8.27 -26.93 2.27
C VAL A 61 7.43 -25.65 2.40
N ARG A 62 6.55 -25.60 3.41
CA ARG A 62 5.72 -24.41 3.66
C ARG A 62 6.53 -23.20 4.07
N ARG A 63 7.57 -23.35 4.88
CA ARG A 63 8.49 -22.28 5.29
C ARG A 63 9.26 -21.74 4.08
N PHE A 64 9.78 -22.64 3.25
CA PHE A 64 10.51 -22.28 2.03
C PHE A 64 9.59 -21.60 1.01
N TYR A 65 8.40 -22.13 0.81
CA TYR A 65 7.38 -21.57 -0.05
C TYR A 65 6.98 -20.15 0.38
N LYS A 66 6.70 -19.94 1.67
CA LYS A 66 6.30 -18.62 2.19
C LYS A 66 7.45 -17.60 2.20
N ALA A 67 8.69 -18.05 2.31
CA ALA A 67 9.84 -17.15 2.34
C ALA A 67 10.27 -16.65 0.94
N ILE A 68 10.21 -17.51 -0.08
CA ILE A 68 10.81 -17.23 -1.38
C ILE A 68 9.78 -16.91 -2.45
N VAL A 69 8.66 -17.61 -2.45
CA VAL A 69 7.68 -17.52 -3.53
C VAL A 69 6.98 -16.16 -3.60
N PRO A 70 6.55 -15.52 -2.48
CA PRO A 70 5.95 -14.20 -2.53
C PRO A 70 6.93 -13.14 -3.05
N LEU A 71 8.18 -13.18 -2.60
CA LEU A 71 9.22 -12.27 -3.07
C LEU A 71 9.44 -12.39 -4.58
N ARG A 72 9.62 -13.61 -5.10
CA ARG A 72 9.83 -13.84 -6.54
C ARG A 72 8.62 -13.42 -7.39
N ARG A 73 7.42 -13.62 -6.87
CA ARG A 73 6.19 -13.22 -7.58
C ARG A 73 6.05 -11.70 -7.64
N GLU A 74 6.33 -11.04 -6.54
CA GLU A 74 6.32 -9.58 -6.50
C GLU A 74 7.37 -8.98 -7.42
N LEU A 75 8.60 -9.51 -7.43
CA LEU A 75 9.65 -9.07 -8.35
C LEU A 75 9.23 -9.22 -9.81
N ARG A 76 8.59 -10.34 -10.16
CA ARG A 76 8.06 -10.55 -11.51
C ARG A 76 7.02 -9.51 -11.92
N GLU A 77 6.15 -9.09 -11.00
CA GLU A 77 5.19 -8.02 -11.28
C GLU A 77 5.87 -6.66 -11.49
N TYR A 78 6.92 -6.35 -10.72
CA TYR A 78 7.73 -5.14 -10.94
C TYR A 78 8.44 -5.18 -12.31
N GLU A 79 8.96 -6.32 -12.73
CA GLU A 79 9.55 -6.51 -14.06
C GLU A 79 8.52 -6.27 -15.17
N ARG A 80 7.29 -6.80 -15.03
CA ARG A 80 6.19 -6.53 -15.97
C ARG A 80 5.91 -5.04 -16.10
N VAL A 81 5.76 -4.35 -14.98
CA VAL A 81 5.52 -2.90 -14.95
C VAL A 81 6.63 -2.13 -15.66
N ALA A 82 7.88 -2.52 -15.49
CA ALA A 82 9.00 -1.90 -16.18
C ALA A 82 8.91 -2.02 -17.71
N HIS A 83 8.30 -3.09 -18.21
CA HIS A 83 8.06 -3.31 -19.66
C HIS A 83 6.80 -2.58 -20.19
N GLU A 84 5.79 -2.34 -19.35
CA GLU A 84 4.55 -1.66 -19.77
C GLU A 84 4.69 -0.13 -19.93
N GLY A 85 5.79 0.44 -19.46
CA GLY A 85 6.13 1.85 -19.66
C GLY A 85 5.63 2.82 -18.59
N PRO A 86 5.83 4.15 -18.82
CA PRO A 86 5.67 5.17 -17.77
C PRO A 86 4.26 5.33 -17.21
N ARG A 87 3.21 5.04 -18.01
CA ARG A 87 1.82 5.15 -17.54
C ARG A 87 1.50 4.17 -16.44
N THR A 88 2.03 2.95 -16.55
CA THR A 88 1.86 1.89 -15.56
C THR A 88 2.71 2.15 -14.34
N ALA A 89 3.94 2.64 -14.53
CA ALA A 89 4.85 3.01 -13.44
C ALA A 89 4.29 4.12 -12.53
N ARG A 90 3.35 4.95 -13.02
CA ARG A 90 2.72 6.03 -12.24
C ARG A 90 1.88 5.52 -11.07
N HIS A 91 1.25 4.36 -11.22
CA HIS A 91 0.30 3.81 -10.25
C HIS A 91 0.88 2.72 -9.36
N LEU A 92 2.16 2.42 -9.51
CA LEU A 92 2.85 1.44 -8.69
C LEU A 92 4.06 2.06 -8.00
N GLN A 93 4.29 1.70 -6.73
CA GLN A 93 5.48 2.13 -6.01
C GLN A 93 6.74 1.74 -6.77
N HIS A 94 7.64 2.70 -6.97
CA HIS A 94 8.87 2.49 -7.74
C HIS A 94 9.78 1.48 -7.05
N PHE A 95 10.07 0.39 -7.73
CA PHE A 95 11.03 -0.63 -7.34
C PHE A 95 12.45 -0.20 -7.73
N ALA A 96 13.38 -0.24 -6.79
CA ALA A 96 14.77 0.14 -7.01
C ALA A 96 15.73 -1.04 -6.99
N GLY A 97 15.32 -2.18 -6.45
CA GLY A 97 16.17 -3.37 -6.44
C GLY A 97 15.92 -4.30 -5.26
N VAL A 98 16.81 -5.26 -5.11
CA VAL A 98 16.86 -6.21 -4.00
C VAL A 98 18.13 -6.00 -3.24
N VAL A 99 18.08 -6.00 -1.91
CA VAL A 99 19.24 -5.80 -1.04
C VAL A 99 19.35 -6.93 -0.02
N SER A 100 20.59 -7.28 0.33
CA SER A 100 20.87 -8.14 1.48
C SER A 100 20.90 -7.29 2.74
N THR A 101 20.18 -7.71 3.78
CA THR A 101 20.13 -7.01 5.07
C THR A 101 20.49 -7.95 6.21
N ASP A 102 20.76 -7.39 7.38
CA ASP A 102 20.97 -8.14 8.63
C ASP A 102 19.74 -8.95 9.07
N ARG A 103 18.56 -8.65 8.48
CA ARG A 103 17.27 -9.36 8.72
C ARG A 103 16.86 -10.27 7.57
N GLY A 104 17.70 -10.42 6.54
CA GLY A 104 17.45 -11.23 5.36
C GLY A 104 17.30 -10.40 4.08
N THR A 105 16.78 -11.00 3.02
CA THR A 105 16.60 -10.32 1.74
C THR A 105 15.46 -9.31 1.82
N GLY A 106 15.74 -8.06 1.43
CA GLY A 106 14.78 -6.96 1.37
C GLY A 106 14.52 -6.47 -0.05
N ILE A 107 13.34 -5.91 -0.26
CA ILE A 107 12.97 -5.17 -1.47
C ILE A 107 13.21 -3.68 -1.20
N LEU A 108 14.01 -3.06 -2.04
CA LEU A 108 14.27 -1.63 -2.02
C LEU A 108 13.25 -0.91 -2.90
N VAL A 109 12.49 0.01 -2.30
CA VAL A 109 11.46 0.79 -3.01
C VAL A 109 11.61 2.27 -2.69
N LYS A 110 11.17 3.14 -3.60
CA LYS A 110 11.15 4.58 -3.37
C LYS A 110 9.98 4.93 -2.46
N ALA A 111 10.21 5.72 -1.42
CA ALA A 111 9.13 6.23 -0.58
C ALA A 111 8.26 7.22 -1.37
N VAL A 112 6.94 7.05 -1.29
CA VAL A 112 6.01 8.09 -1.72
C VAL A 112 5.86 9.08 -0.56
N ARG A 113 6.15 10.35 -0.81
CA ARG A 113 6.18 11.38 0.23
C ARG A 113 5.27 12.55 -0.09
N ARG A 114 4.71 13.13 0.93
CA ARG A 114 4.01 14.40 0.91
C ARG A 114 4.97 15.54 0.60
N ARG A 115 4.44 16.72 0.27
CA ARG A 115 5.23 17.93 0.03
C ARG A 115 6.05 18.36 1.25
N ASN A 116 5.57 18.09 2.45
CA ASN A 116 6.26 18.37 3.72
C ASN A 116 7.32 17.33 4.10
N GLY A 117 7.60 16.33 3.24
CA GLY A 117 8.60 15.29 3.49
C GLY A 117 8.10 14.08 4.26
N ALA A 118 6.93 14.12 4.90
CA ALA A 118 6.32 12.96 5.54
C ALA A 118 5.94 11.87 4.53
N LEU A 119 5.71 10.64 4.99
CA LEU A 119 5.17 9.58 4.13
C LEU A 119 3.79 9.98 3.60
N ALA A 120 3.50 9.56 2.38
CA ALA A 120 2.22 9.81 1.74
C ALA A 120 1.08 9.19 2.56
N MET A 121 -0.04 9.91 2.62
CA MET A 121 -1.25 9.47 3.29
C MET A 121 -1.89 8.32 2.53
N THR A 122 -2.39 7.32 3.25
CA THR A 122 -3.19 6.28 2.63
C THR A 122 -4.55 6.82 2.19
N LEU A 123 -5.16 6.17 1.22
CA LEU A 123 -6.51 6.56 0.79
C LEU A 123 -7.53 6.42 1.93
N GLN A 124 -7.34 5.44 2.81
CA GLN A 124 -8.15 5.31 4.02
C GLN A 124 -7.99 6.53 4.92
N ASP A 125 -6.75 6.91 5.25
CA ASP A 125 -6.50 8.06 6.14
C ASP A 125 -7.02 9.37 5.52
N ALA A 126 -6.94 9.52 4.19
CA ALA A 126 -7.48 10.68 3.47
C ALA A 126 -9.01 10.79 3.63
N ILE A 127 -9.72 9.66 3.59
CA ILE A 127 -11.17 9.63 3.80
C ILE A 127 -11.49 9.93 5.28
N GLU A 128 -10.81 9.26 6.21
CA GLU A 128 -11.08 9.38 7.65
C GLU A 128 -10.74 10.77 8.20
N SER A 129 -9.71 11.44 7.62
CA SER A 129 -9.33 12.81 7.97
C SER A 129 -10.09 13.91 7.23
N GLY A 130 -11.06 13.55 6.36
CA GLY A 130 -11.82 14.51 5.56
C GLY A 130 -11.03 15.18 4.42
N GLN A 131 -9.84 14.64 4.09
CA GLN A 131 -9.02 15.16 2.98
C GLN A 131 -9.32 14.49 1.63
N TYR A 132 -10.32 13.62 1.57
CA TYR A 132 -10.79 13.04 0.32
C TYR A 132 -11.56 14.09 -0.49
N SER A 133 -11.03 14.47 -1.62
CA SER A 133 -11.55 15.53 -2.49
C SER A 133 -12.06 14.98 -3.81
N GLN A 134 -12.77 15.81 -4.58
CA GLN A 134 -13.18 15.48 -5.95
C GLN A 134 -11.96 15.14 -6.85
N GLN A 135 -10.81 15.79 -6.62
CA GLN A 135 -9.58 15.45 -7.33
C GLN A 135 -9.08 14.04 -6.97
N THR A 136 -9.20 13.66 -5.68
CA THR A 136 -8.85 12.31 -5.23
C THR A 136 -9.79 11.25 -5.82
N ASP A 137 -11.08 11.58 -5.94
CA ASP A 137 -12.08 10.70 -6.57
C ASP A 137 -11.79 10.47 -8.05
N LYS A 138 -11.44 11.53 -8.78
CA LYS A 138 -10.98 11.41 -10.17
C LYS A 138 -9.72 10.54 -10.28
N ALA A 139 -8.74 10.75 -9.40
CA ALA A 139 -7.53 9.94 -9.35
C ALA A 139 -7.83 8.47 -9.01
N LEU A 140 -8.84 8.20 -8.17
CA LEU A 140 -9.31 6.83 -7.89
C LEU A 140 -9.90 6.18 -9.14
N SER A 141 -10.72 6.89 -9.90
CA SER A 141 -11.26 6.40 -11.16
C SER A 141 -10.15 6.04 -12.15
N GLU A 142 -9.15 6.92 -12.32
CA GLU A 142 -8.00 6.68 -13.18
C GLU A 142 -7.16 5.48 -12.71
N PHE A 143 -6.94 5.35 -11.40
CA PHE A 143 -6.22 4.24 -10.80
C PHE A 143 -6.92 2.89 -11.01
N LEU A 144 -8.24 2.84 -10.78
CA LEU A 144 -9.02 1.61 -10.94
C LEU A 144 -9.13 1.20 -12.42
N ASP A 145 -9.24 2.16 -13.33
CA ASP A 145 -9.22 1.91 -14.77
C ASP A 145 -7.86 1.33 -15.21
N TRP A 146 -6.75 1.92 -14.73
CA TRP A 146 -5.42 1.36 -14.92
C TRP A 146 -5.32 -0.05 -14.33
N LEU A 147 -5.77 -0.27 -13.09
CA LEU A 147 -5.71 -1.58 -12.44
C LEU A 147 -6.40 -2.66 -13.25
N ILE A 148 -7.58 -2.36 -13.81
CA ILE A 148 -8.36 -3.30 -14.63
C ILE A 148 -7.63 -3.60 -15.96
N LYS A 149 -7.04 -2.58 -16.59
CA LYS A 149 -6.40 -2.68 -17.92
C LYS A 149 -4.99 -3.24 -17.89
N SER A 150 -4.26 -3.05 -16.79
CA SER A 150 -2.88 -3.56 -16.64
C SER A 150 -2.82 -5.09 -16.60
N ASP A 151 -1.69 -5.67 -16.94
CA ASP A 151 -1.47 -7.13 -16.85
C ASP A 151 -0.96 -7.57 -15.46
N ILE A 152 -0.71 -6.64 -14.55
CA ILE A 152 -0.24 -6.97 -13.20
C ILE A 152 -1.25 -7.86 -12.47
N VAL A 153 -0.73 -8.74 -11.64
CA VAL A 153 -1.53 -9.51 -10.69
C VAL A 153 -1.51 -8.78 -9.35
N ALA A 154 -2.66 -8.22 -8.96
CA ALA A 154 -2.84 -7.54 -7.69
C ALA A 154 -3.97 -8.23 -6.90
N VAL A 155 -3.65 -8.70 -5.71
CA VAL A 155 -4.56 -9.59 -4.92
C VAL A 155 -5.02 -8.93 -3.63
N ASP A 156 -4.19 -8.07 -3.06
CA ASP A 156 -4.42 -7.46 -1.75
C ASP A 156 -4.49 -5.94 -1.87
N VAL A 157 -5.33 -5.49 -2.79
CA VAL A 157 -5.55 -4.06 -3.01
C VAL A 157 -6.69 -3.59 -2.11
N HIS A 158 -6.36 -2.79 -1.13
CA HIS A 158 -7.30 -2.16 -0.22
C HIS A 158 -6.83 -0.74 0.13
N LEU A 159 -7.69 0.08 0.73
CA LEU A 159 -7.47 1.52 0.91
C LEU A 159 -6.19 1.87 1.68
N LYS A 160 -5.70 0.98 2.56
CA LYS A 160 -4.42 1.15 3.30
C LYS A 160 -3.19 0.94 2.42
N ASN A 161 -3.33 0.21 1.31
CA ASN A 161 -2.23 -0.08 0.38
C ASN A 161 -2.19 0.88 -0.81
N ILE A 162 -3.12 1.83 -0.87
CA ILE A 162 -3.16 2.89 -1.87
C ILE A 162 -2.81 4.21 -1.18
N VAL A 163 -1.82 4.93 -1.69
CA VAL A 163 -1.41 6.24 -1.16
C VAL A 163 -1.60 7.34 -2.17
N VAL A 164 -1.79 8.57 -1.68
CA VAL A 164 -1.95 9.76 -2.50
C VAL A 164 -0.58 10.40 -2.74
N ASP A 165 -0.11 10.41 -3.98
CA ASP A 165 1.09 11.16 -4.36
C ASP A 165 0.74 12.63 -4.57
N GLU A 166 1.01 13.47 -3.58
CA GLU A 166 0.71 14.91 -3.64
C GLU A 166 1.49 15.67 -4.73
N LYS A 167 2.53 15.08 -5.32
CA LYS A 167 3.35 15.74 -6.35
C LYS A 167 2.64 15.81 -7.69
N ASN A 168 1.95 14.73 -8.04
CA ASN A 168 1.27 14.57 -9.32
C ASN A 168 -0.23 14.27 -9.18
N GLY A 169 -0.75 14.19 -7.95
CA GLY A 169 -2.15 13.89 -7.65
C GLY A 169 -2.57 12.44 -7.98
N ALA A 170 -1.62 11.55 -8.28
CA ALA A 170 -1.93 10.17 -8.62
C ALA A 170 -2.11 9.29 -7.37
N LEU A 171 -2.88 8.23 -7.51
CA LEU A 171 -2.91 7.16 -6.54
C LEU A 171 -1.86 6.09 -6.88
N VAL A 172 -1.13 5.67 -5.87
CA VAL A 172 0.00 4.72 -5.99
C VAL A 172 -0.25 3.51 -5.09
N LEU A 173 -0.22 2.32 -5.68
CA LEU A 173 -0.26 1.06 -4.95
C LEU A 173 1.12 0.78 -4.34
N ILE A 174 1.18 0.67 -3.01
CA ILE A 174 2.43 0.45 -2.28
C ILE A 174 2.64 -1.00 -1.83
N ASP A 175 1.59 -1.81 -1.79
CA ASP A 175 1.65 -3.25 -1.47
C ASP A 175 0.48 -3.98 -2.13
N GLY A 176 0.50 -5.31 -2.07
CA GLY A 176 -0.60 -6.14 -2.55
C GLY A 176 -0.45 -6.67 -3.97
N ILE A 177 0.71 -6.51 -4.60
CA ILE A 177 1.04 -7.10 -5.89
C ILE A 177 1.57 -8.52 -5.77
N GLY A 178 1.41 -9.30 -6.84
CA GLY A 178 1.78 -10.71 -6.91
C GLY A 178 0.71 -11.66 -6.36
N ASP A 179 0.63 -12.84 -6.93
CA ASP A 179 -0.35 -13.86 -6.52
C ASP A 179 0.08 -14.52 -5.20
N LYS A 180 -0.76 -14.41 -4.17
CA LYS A 180 -0.53 -15.02 -2.85
C LYS A 180 -1.06 -16.46 -2.77
N THR A 181 -1.76 -16.96 -3.81
CA THR A 181 -2.33 -18.31 -3.84
C THR A 181 -1.28 -19.38 -4.14
N PHE A 182 -1.52 -20.62 -3.70
CA PHE A 182 -0.61 -21.73 -3.96
C PHE A 182 -0.43 -21.98 -5.46
N LEU A 183 -1.54 -22.00 -6.22
CA LEU A 183 -1.53 -22.08 -7.68
C LEU A 183 -1.73 -20.67 -8.26
N PRO A 184 -0.79 -20.16 -9.07
CA PRO A 184 -0.87 -18.81 -9.65
C PRO A 184 -1.82 -18.77 -10.86
N VAL A 185 -3.06 -19.21 -10.67
CA VAL A 185 -4.05 -19.34 -11.76
C VAL A 185 -4.33 -17.98 -12.44
N ARG A 186 -4.31 -16.89 -11.67
CA ARG A 186 -4.51 -15.53 -12.21
C ARG A 186 -3.35 -15.06 -13.09
N SER A 187 -2.13 -15.52 -12.77
CA SER A 187 -0.95 -15.25 -13.60
C SER A 187 -0.96 -16.04 -14.91
N TRP A 188 -1.71 -17.13 -14.97
CA TRP A 188 -1.80 -17.99 -16.17
C TRP A 188 -2.94 -17.56 -17.10
N PHE A 189 -4.03 -17.01 -16.56
CA PHE A 189 -5.22 -16.67 -17.35
C PHE A 189 -5.58 -15.20 -17.17
N SER A 190 -5.25 -14.37 -18.16
CA SER A 190 -5.47 -12.91 -18.14
C SER A 190 -6.95 -12.52 -17.97
N TRP A 191 -7.88 -13.29 -18.54
CA TRP A 191 -9.32 -13.04 -18.41
C TRP A 191 -9.83 -13.23 -16.99
N LEU A 192 -9.31 -14.23 -16.25
CA LEU A 192 -9.62 -14.44 -14.84
C LEU A 192 -9.09 -13.29 -13.97
N ASN A 193 -7.86 -12.84 -14.25
CA ASN A 193 -7.27 -11.70 -13.59
C ASN A 193 -8.12 -10.43 -13.81
N ARG A 194 -8.53 -10.18 -15.08
CA ARG A 194 -9.35 -9.01 -15.41
C ARG A 194 -10.74 -9.05 -14.74
N SER A 195 -11.42 -10.20 -14.74
CA SER A 195 -12.71 -10.37 -14.08
C SER A 195 -12.61 -10.18 -12.56
N TYR A 196 -11.53 -10.66 -11.96
CA TYR A 196 -11.24 -10.43 -10.55
C TYR A 196 -11.02 -8.95 -10.25
N LYS A 197 -10.19 -8.25 -11.05
CA LYS A 197 -9.91 -6.83 -10.86
C LYS A 197 -11.12 -5.94 -11.04
N LYS A 198 -12.05 -6.29 -11.95
CA LYS A 198 -13.33 -5.58 -12.05
C LYS A 198 -14.15 -5.67 -10.76
N ARG A 199 -14.29 -6.87 -10.17
CA ARG A 199 -14.98 -7.05 -8.87
C ARG A 199 -14.27 -6.32 -7.75
N LEU A 200 -12.94 -6.37 -7.72
CA LEU A 200 -12.12 -5.67 -6.76
C LEU A 200 -12.30 -4.15 -6.86
N ALA A 201 -12.33 -3.58 -8.06
CA ALA A 201 -12.58 -2.17 -8.29
C ALA A 201 -13.98 -1.75 -7.78
N GLN A 202 -15.01 -2.55 -8.05
CA GLN A 202 -16.35 -2.31 -7.52
C GLN A 202 -16.38 -2.33 -5.98
N SER A 203 -15.68 -3.29 -5.37
CA SER A 203 -15.56 -3.39 -3.91
C SER A 203 -14.85 -2.17 -3.30
N ILE A 204 -13.78 -1.69 -3.95
CA ILE A 204 -13.05 -0.49 -3.51
C ILE A 204 -13.95 0.74 -3.59
N TYR A 205 -14.69 0.94 -4.69
CA TYR A 205 -15.63 2.04 -4.81
C TYR A 205 -16.73 1.99 -3.74
N ALA A 206 -17.29 0.81 -3.50
CA ALA A 206 -18.31 0.63 -2.46
C ALA A 206 -17.76 0.94 -1.06
N GLU A 207 -16.52 0.51 -0.77
CA GLU A 207 -15.85 0.80 0.50
C GLU A 207 -15.58 2.30 0.66
N VAL A 208 -15.10 2.99 -0.37
CA VAL A 208 -14.88 4.44 -0.36
C VAL A 208 -16.20 5.18 -0.11
N ALA A 209 -17.25 4.85 -0.84
CA ALA A 209 -18.57 5.48 -0.69
C ALA A 209 -19.12 5.28 0.74
N HIS A 210 -19.04 4.06 1.27
CA HIS A 210 -19.48 3.74 2.62
C HIS A 210 -18.71 4.54 3.69
N ARG A 211 -17.36 4.56 3.61
CA ARG A 211 -16.52 5.30 4.57
C ARG A 211 -16.72 6.80 4.45
N PHE A 212 -16.84 7.32 3.24
CA PHE A 212 -17.10 8.74 3.00
C PHE A 212 -18.43 9.18 3.62
N MET A 213 -19.51 8.41 3.39
CA MET A 213 -20.81 8.68 4.01
C MET A 213 -20.74 8.61 5.54
N LYS A 214 -20.05 7.62 6.09
CA LYS A 214 -19.87 7.48 7.54
C LYS A 214 -19.10 8.67 8.12
N SER A 215 -18.04 9.12 7.48
CA SER A 215 -17.27 10.30 7.89
C SER A 215 -18.11 11.57 7.82
N ALA A 216 -18.86 11.77 6.73
CA ALA A 216 -19.76 12.91 6.55
C ALA A 216 -20.90 12.94 7.58
N LEU A 217 -21.49 11.79 7.90
CA LEU A 217 -22.52 11.68 8.93
C LEU A 217 -21.95 11.97 10.33
N SER A 218 -20.76 11.44 10.64
CA SER A 218 -20.09 11.71 11.91
C SER A 218 -19.80 13.20 12.10
N ASN A 219 -19.31 13.87 11.06
CA ASN A 219 -19.06 15.31 11.11
C ASN A 219 -20.36 16.13 11.25
N ARG A 220 -21.44 15.75 10.57
CA ARG A 220 -22.76 16.38 10.74
C ARG A 220 -23.35 16.15 12.13
N THR A 221 -23.19 14.97 12.70
CA THR A 221 -23.65 14.65 14.04
C THR A 221 -22.90 15.48 15.09
N VAL A 222 -21.58 15.64 14.93
CA VAL A 222 -20.77 16.52 15.80
C VAL A 222 -21.21 17.98 15.66
N LEU A 223 -21.43 18.47 14.43
CA LEU A 223 -21.94 19.84 14.20
C LEU A 223 -23.33 20.05 14.81
N LEU A 224 -24.24 19.09 14.66
CA LEU A 224 -25.58 19.15 15.27
C LEU A 224 -25.51 19.13 16.79
N LEU A 225 -24.60 18.34 17.39
CA LEU A 225 -24.36 18.33 18.84
C LEU A 225 -23.82 19.66 19.32
N PHE A 226 -22.90 20.29 18.60
CA PHE A 226 -22.39 21.62 18.92
C PHE A 226 -23.47 22.71 18.83
N VAL A 227 -24.27 22.68 17.75
CA VAL A 227 -25.40 23.61 17.57
C VAL A 227 -26.42 23.41 18.69
N PHE A 228 -26.78 22.16 19.02
CA PHE A 228 -27.75 21.85 20.08
C PHE A 228 -27.22 22.22 21.47
N ALA A 229 -25.93 21.96 21.76
CA ALA A 229 -25.30 22.37 23.00
C ALA A 229 -25.20 23.91 23.12
N GLY A 230 -24.86 24.59 22.02
CA GLY A 230 -24.85 26.07 21.97
C GLY A 230 -26.24 26.66 22.24
N THR A 231 -27.28 26.07 21.66
CA THR A 231 -28.66 26.50 21.91
C THR A 231 -29.11 26.27 23.35
N ILE A 232 -28.73 25.14 23.97
CA ILE A 232 -29.04 24.83 25.38
C ILE A 232 -28.26 25.75 26.35
N LEU A 233 -27.01 26.09 26.00
CA LEU A 233 -26.16 26.94 26.83
C LEU A 233 -26.34 28.44 26.56
N GLY A 234 -27.26 28.83 25.65
CA GLY A 234 -27.55 30.22 25.33
C GLY A 234 -26.38 30.95 24.63
N ILE A 235 -25.46 30.20 24.03
CA ILE A 235 -24.36 30.77 23.23
C ILE A 235 -24.87 31.00 21.81
N ASP A 236 -25.09 32.27 21.47
CA ASP A 236 -25.46 32.66 20.11
C ASP A 236 -24.23 32.58 19.20
N ILE A 237 -24.24 31.60 18.28
CA ILE A 237 -23.13 31.33 17.35
C ILE A 237 -23.28 32.15 16.05
N SER A 238 -24.30 33.02 15.95
CA SER A 238 -24.59 33.80 14.75
C SER A 238 -23.62 34.95 14.48
N ASP A 239 -22.89 35.44 15.48
CA ASP A 239 -21.92 36.53 15.33
C ASP A 239 -20.48 35.98 15.39
N GLY A 240 -19.89 35.80 14.21
CA GLY A 240 -18.50 35.35 13.99
C GLY A 240 -17.42 36.33 14.43
N GLN A 241 -17.54 36.87 15.68
CA GLN A 241 -16.43 37.62 16.30
C GLN A 241 -15.81 36.78 17.43
N LEU A 242 -14.66 36.19 17.10
CA LEU A 242 -13.70 35.75 18.09
C LEU A 242 -13.23 36.99 18.88
N ILE A 243 -13.66 37.10 20.13
CA ILE A 243 -13.10 38.08 21.04
C ILE A 243 -11.78 37.49 21.54
N ASP A 244 -10.67 38.11 21.12
CA ASP A 244 -9.36 37.93 21.74
C ASP A 244 -9.43 38.46 23.15
N GLY A 245 -9.10 37.60 24.12
CA GLY A 245 -8.93 37.92 25.50
C GLY A 245 -7.91 37.01 26.15
#